data_3075f13562e961c6458f0a00220d37ec
#
_entry.id   3075f13562e961c6458f0a00220d37ec
#
_cell.length_a   1.000
_cell.length_b   1.000
_cell.length_c   1.000
_cell.angle_alpha   90.00
_cell.angle_beta   90.00
_cell.angle_gamma   90.00
#
_symmetry.space_group_name_H-M   'P 1'
#
loop_
_entity.id
_entity.type
_entity.pdbx_description
1 polymer ?
#
loop_
_entity_poly.entity_id
_entity_poly.type
_entity_poly.pdbx_seq_one_letter_code
_entity_poly.pdbx_strand_id
1 'polypeptide(L)'
;MSIETSLVLFKPDAVTKQLVGPVLARFQDAGFHLRGIKMMQLDEAILLEHYAHIAHLPFFPNIVRFMSSTPVVAVALEGENAIAAIRDLLGPTDSKAAAPGTIRGDFGEDMMTNVCHASDSVEAAAAEVKRFFKPEEVFTY
;
A
#
# COMPACT_ATOMS: atom_id res chain seq x y z
N MET A 1 -13.69 10.23 16.76
CA MET A 1 -13.22 10.25 15.36
C MET A 1 -11.75 10.62 15.36
N SER A 2 -10.92 9.74 14.78
CA SER A 2 -9.49 9.94 14.80
C SER A 2 -8.99 10.26 13.40
N ILE A 3 -8.14 11.27 13.31
CA ILE A 3 -7.41 11.54 12.07
C ILE A 3 -6.18 10.65 12.09
N GLU A 4 -6.04 9.83 11.06
CA GLU A 4 -4.98 8.83 10.96
C GLU A 4 -4.26 8.97 9.63
N THR A 5 -2.98 8.59 9.62
CA THR A 5 -2.19 8.49 8.39
C THR A 5 -1.87 7.04 8.13
N SER A 6 -2.17 6.56 6.93
CA SER A 6 -1.85 5.20 6.50
C SER A 6 -0.77 5.24 5.44
N LEU A 7 0.07 4.21 5.42
CA LEU A 7 0.95 3.96 4.29
C LEU A 7 0.20 3.10 3.28
N VAL A 8 0.17 3.56 2.04
CA VAL A 8 -0.32 2.78 0.90
C VAL A 8 0.85 2.57 -0.04
N LEU A 9 1.08 1.32 -0.44
CA LEU A 9 2.17 0.97 -1.34
C LEU A 9 1.55 0.39 -2.60
N PHE A 10 1.70 1.11 -3.73
CA PHE A 10 1.28 0.61 -5.03
C PHE A 10 2.31 -0.39 -5.51
N LYS A 11 1.89 -1.64 -5.63
CA LYS A 11 2.76 -2.77 -5.93
C LYS A 11 3.15 -2.79 -7.41
N PRO A 12 4.13 -3.62 -7.81
CA PRO A 12 4.58 -3.67 -9.20
C PRO A 12 3.48 -3.84 -10.23
N ASP A 13 2.45 -4.64 -9.93
CA ASP A 13 1.32 -4.84 -10.84
C ASP A 13 0.53 -3.55 -11.08
N ALA A 14 0.33 -2.74 -10.03
CA ALA A 14 -0.36 -1.46 -10.15
C ALA A 14 0.45 -0.48 -11.02
N VAL A 15 1.77 -0.48 -10.86
CA VAL A 15 2.65 0.40 -11.65
C VAL A 15 2.66 -0.03 -13.12
N THR A 16 2.88 -1.31 -13.40
CA THR A 16 2.97 -1.80 -14.78
C THR A 16 1.65 -1.72 -15.54
N LYS A 17 0.53 -1.87 -14.84
CA LYS A 17 -0.81 -1.77 -15.45
C LYS A 17 -1.34 -0.34 -15.49
N GLN A 18 -0.54 0.64 -15.04
CA GLN A 18 -0.92 2.06 -15.03
C GLN A 18 -2.16 2.33 -14.17
N LEU A 19 -2.24 1.69 -13.01
CA LEU A 19 -3.37 1.79 -12.10
C LEU A 19 -3.17 2.84 -10.99
N VAL A 20 -1.97 3.40 -10.85
CA VAL A 20 -1.67 4.37 -9.77
C VAL A 20 -2.63 5.54 -9.82
N GLY A 21 -2.81 6.16 -10.98
CA GLY A 21 -3.72 7.30 -11.15
C GLY A 21 -5.17 6.96 -10.80
N PRO A 22 -5.77 5.95 -11.45
CA PRO A 22 -7.16 5.59 -11.17
C PRO A 22 -7.42 5.17 -9.72
N VAL A 23 -6.50 4.44 -9.11
CA VAL A 23 -6.66 3.98 -7.73
C VAL A 23 -6.45 5.13 -6.74
N LEU A 24 -5.44 5.97 -6.97
CA LEU A 24 -5.22 7.15 -6.14
C LEU A 24 -6.43 8.08 -6.17
N ALA A 25 -7.07 8.22 -7.33
CA ALA A 25 -8.30 9.00 -7.48
C ALA A 25 -9.41 8.46 -6.56
N ARG A 26 -9.55 7.15 -6.43
CA ARG A 26 -10.57 6.57 -5.54
C ARG A 26 -10.33 6.96 -4.08
N PHE A 27 -9.07 6.99 -3.64
CA PHE A 27 -8.74 7.42 -2.28
C PHE A 27 -9.03 8.91 -2.10
N GLN A 28 -8.65 9.75 -3.05
CA GLN A 28 -8.89 11.18 -2.96
C GLN A 28 -10.38 11.52 -3.05
N ASP A 29 -11.14 10.83 -3.89
CA ASP A 29 -12.59 10.99 -3.98
C ASP A 29 -13.30 10.60 -2.68
N ALA A 30 -12.72 9.65 -1.93
CA ALA A 30 -13.24 9.25 -0.63
C ALA A 30 -12.86 10.22 0.50
N GLY A 31 -12.10 11.28 0.20
CA GLY A 31 -11.79 12.34 1.15
C GLY A 31 -10.41 12.23 1.83
N PHE A 32 -9.56 11.30 1.40
CA PHE A 32 -8.22 11.18 1.98
C PHE A 32 -7.27 12.19 1.36
N HIS A 33 -6.46 12.82 2.21
CA HIS A 33 -5.49 13.84 1.79
C HIS A 33 -4.12 13.22 1.54
N LEU A 34 -3.52 13.59 0.43
CA LEU A 34 -2.18 13.16 0.08
C LEU A 34 -1.15 13.95 0.89
N ARG A 35 -0.35 13.24 1.69
CA ARG A 35 0.68 13.85 2.54
C ARG A 35 2.10 13.58 2.04
N GLY A 36 2.28 12.52 1.30
CA GLY A 36 3.57 12.16 0.71
C GLY A 36 3.36 11.18 -0.43
N ILE A 37 4.20 11.28 -1.44
CA ILE A 37 4.19 10.36 -2.57
C ILE A 37 5.59 10.28 -3.17
N LYS A 38 6.06 9.07 -3.45
CA LYS A 38 7.29 8.89 -4.19
C LYS A 38 7.36 7.53 -4.86
N MET A 39 8.11 7.47 -5.94
CA MET A 39 8.42 6.23 -6.64
C MET A 39 9.78 5.74 -6.16
N MET A 40 9.91 4.45 -5.88
CA MET A 40 11.16 3.90 -5.38
C MET A 40 11.34 2.44 -5.79
N GLN A 41 12.60 2.04 -5.96
CA GLN A 41 12.95 0.65 -6.19
C GLN A 41 13.22 -0.02 -4.83
N LEU A 42 12.46 -1.07 -4.53
CA LEU A 42 12.67 -1.80 -3.28
C LEU A 42 13.82 -2.79 -3.44
N ASP A 43 14.63 -2.92 -2.39
CA ASP A 43 15.68 -3.91 -2.30
C ASP A 43 15.35 -4.96 -1.24
N GLU A 44 16.20 -6.00 -1.14
CA GLU A 44 15.97 -7.07 -0.18
C GLU A 44 15.99 -6.56 1.27
N ALA A 45 16.83 -5.58 1.58
CA ALA A 45 16.95 -5.06 2.94
C ALA A 45 15.65 -4.44 3.44
N ILE A 46 15.02 -3.60 2.63
CA ILE A 46 13.75 -2.97 3.02
C ILE A 46 12.61 -4.00 3.03
N LEU A 47 12.66 -4.98 2.14
CA LEU A 47 11.64 -6.04 2.10
C LEU A 47 11.75 -6.98 3.30
N LEU A 48 12.97 -7.28 3.77
CA LEU A 48 13.19 -8.02 5.01
C LEU A 48 12.58 -7.29 6.21
N GLU A 49 12.74 -5.98 6.26
CA GLU A 49 12.16 -5.16 7.33
C GLU A 49 10.64 -5.12 7.24
N HIS A 50 10.11 -4.83 6.05
CA HIS A 50 8.67 -4.67 5.83
C HIS A 50 7.89 -5.98 6.05
N TYR A 51 8.47 -7.10 5.66
CA TYR A 51 7.88 -8.43 5.79
C TYR A 51 8.55 -9.27 6.87
N ALA A 52 9.13 -8.64 7.90
CA ALA A 52 9.89 -9.33 8.95
C ALA A 52 9.10 -10.48 9.58
N HIS A 53 7.79 -10.31 9.76
CA HIS A 53 6.90 -11.30 10.38
C HIS A 53 6.73 -12.57 9.53
N ILE A 54 7.04 -12.54 8.24
CA ILE A 54 6.92 -13.68 7.32
C ILE A 54 8.21 -13.96 6.55
N ALA A 55 9.32 -13.27 6.88
CA ALA A 55 10.58 -13.42 6.15
C ALA A 55 11.18 -14.81 6.27
N HIS A 56 10.81 -15.57 7.31
CA HIS A 56 11.27 -16.96 7.53
C HIS A 56 10.44 -17.99 6.75
N LEU A 57 9.35 -17.60 6.11
CA LEU A 57 8.45 -18.52 5.43
C LEU A 57 8.96 -18.87 4.02
N PRO A 58 8.64 -20.08 3.51
CA PRO A 58 9.19 -20.56 2.23
C PRO A 58 8.79 -19.70 1.02
N PHE A 59 7.68 -18.98 1.09
CA PHE A 59 7.22 -18.15 -0.03
C PHE A 59 7.85 -16.74 -0.05
N PHE A 60 8.64 -16.37 0.97
CA PHE A 60 9.24 -15.03 1.03
C PHE A 60 10.12 -14.70 -0.19
N PRO A 61 10.96 -15.60 -0.72
CA PRO A 61 11.73 -15.29 -1.94
C PRO A 61 10.88 -14.90 -3.13
N ASN A 62 9.66 -15.45 -3.25
CA ASN A 62 8.73 -15.06 -4.30
C ASN A 62 8.21 -13.64 -4.10
N ILE A 63 7.98 -13.25 -2.85
CA ILE A 63 7.58 -11.87 -2.50
C ILE A 63 8.71 -10.90 -2.89
N VAL A 64 9.95 -11.21 -2.53
CA VAL A 64 11.11 -10.38 -2.87
C VAL A 64 11.22 -10.19 -4.39
N ARG A 65 11.10 -11.28 -5.12
CA ARG A 65 11.20 -11.27 -6.59
C ARG A 65 10.10 -10.41 -7.20
N PHE A 66 8.86 -10.57 -6.74
CA PHE A 66 7.73 -9.79 -7.23
C PHE A 66 7.86 -8.31 -6.87
N MET A 67 8.09 -8.01 -5.59
CA MET A 67 8.11 -6.63 -5.08
C MET A 67 9.30 -5.81 -5.57
N SER A 68 10.37 -6.46 -6.03
CA SER A 68 11.53 -5.78 -6.60
C SER A 68 11.57 -5.83 -8.14
N SER A 69 10.57 -6.44 -8.77
CA SER A 69 10.53 -6.61 -10.24
C SER A 69 10.39 -5.29 -10.98
N THR A 70 9.81 -4.27 -10.35
CA THR A 70 9.67 -2.93 -10.90
C THR A 70 9.59 -1.93 -9.74
N PRO A 71 9.85 -0.64 -9.98
CA PRO A 71 9.62 0.35 -8.93
C PRO A 71 8.18 0.34 -8.43
N VAL A 72 8.00 0.70 -7.19
CA VAL A 72 6.69 0.85 -6.55
C VAL A 72 6.42 2.32 -6.27
N VAL A 73 5.18 2.66 -5.94
CA VAL A 73 4.84 4.02 -5.50
C VAL A 73 4.35 3.96 -4.06
N ALA A 74 5.05 4.67 -3.18
CA ALA A 74 4.69 4.80 -1.77
C ALA A 74 3.90 6.09 -1.57
N VAL A 75 2.79 6.01 -0.83
CA VAL A 75 1.89 7.12 -0.59
C VAL A 75 1.52 7.17 0.89
N ALA A 76 1.57 8.37 1.48
CA ALA A 76 1.04 8.62 2.81
C ALA A 76 -0.30 9.34 2.67
N LEU A 77 -1.37 8.72 3.13
CA LEU A 77 -2.73 9.24 3.05
C LEU A 77 -3.30 9.50 4.43
N GLU A 78 -3.91 10.66 4.62
CA GLU A 78 -4.49 11.07 5.90
C GLU A 78 -5.99 11.27 5.79
N GLY A 79 -6.72 10.87 6.82
CA GLY A 79 -8.14 11.12 6.90
C GLY A 79 -8.75 10.51 8.15
N GLU A 80 -10.04 10.69 8.32
CA GLU A 80 -10.80 10.11 9.43
C GLU A 80 -10.79 8.59 9.33
N ASN A 81 -10.36 7.92 10.40
CA ASN A 81 -10.30 6.45 10.46
C ASN A 81 -9.62 5.85 9.22
N ALA A 82 -8.56 6.50 8.74
CA ALA A 82 -7.93 6.15 7.47
C ALA A 82 -7.51 4.68 7.39
N ILE A 83 -7.01 4.11 8.49
CA ILE A 83 -6.54 2.72 8.49
C ILE A 83 -7.66 1.77 8.06
N ALA A 84 -8.80 1.80 8.76
CA ALA A 84 -9.94 0.92 8.45
C ALA A 84 -10.60 1.29 7.12
N ALA A 85 -10.79 2.58 6.86
CA ALA A 85 -11.51 3.04 5.68
C ALA A 85 -10.75 2.72 4.38
N ILE A 86 -9.43 2.89 4.37
CA ILE A 86 -8.61 2.53 3.20
C ILE A 86 -8.65 1.02 2.95
N ARG A 87 -8.57 0.21 4.00
CA ARG A 87 -8.65 -1.24 3.85
C ARG A 87 -10.02 -1.68 3.33
N ASP A 88 -11.09 -1.01 3.74
CA ASP A 88 -12.43 -1.28 3.21
C ASP A 88 -12.53 -0.95 1.72
N LEU A 89 -11.92 0.15 1.28
CA LEU A 89 -11.88 0.50 -0.13
C LEU A 89 -11.07 -0.51 -0.96
N LEU A 90 -9.99 -1.05 -0.38
CA LEU A 90 -9.17 -2.05 -1.06
C LEU A 90 -9.90 -3.38 -1.22
N GLY A 91 -10.63 -3.81 -0.19
CA GLY A 91 -11.19 -5.15 -0.11
C GLY A 91 -10.20 -6.16 0.49
N PRO A 92 -10.60 -7.45 0.57
CA PRO A 92 -9.77 -8.48 1.19
C PRO A 92 -8.47 -8.72 0.43
N THR A 93 -7.48 -9.31 1.12
CA THR A 93 -6.16 -9.58 0.57
C THR A 93 -6.23 -10.44 -0.71
N ASP A 94 -7.08 -11.45 -0.71
CA ASP A 94 -7.30 -12.27 -1.91
C ASP A 94 -8.26 -11.54 -2.84
N SER A 95 -7.72 -11.04 -3.95
CA SER A 95 -8.52 -10.31 -4.94
C SER A 95 -9.64 -11.15 -5.54
N LYS A 96 -9.48 -12.48 -5.59
CA LYS A 96 -10.50 -13.39 -6.09
C LYS A 96 -11.72 -13.43 -5.19
N ALA A 97 -11.55 -13.13 -3.90
CA ALA A 97 -12.62 -13.06 -2.92
C ALA A 97 -13.18 -11.64 -2.75
N ALA A 98 -12.61 -10.66 -3.44
CA ALA A 98 -12.99 -9.26 -3.30
C ALA A 98 -14.23 -8.95 -4.15
N ALA A 99 -15.17 -8.22 -3.56
CA ALA A 99 -16.41 -7.84 -4.24
C ALA A 99 -16.15 -6.80 -5.34
N PRO A 100 -16.95 -6.79 -6.41
CA PRO A 100 -16.93 -5.68 -7.37
C PRO A 100 -17.17 -4.35 -6.65
N GLY A 101 -16.46 -3.31 -7.08
CA GLY A 101 -16.51 -1.99 -6.44
C GLY A 101 -15.37 -1.76 -5.46
N THR A 102 -14.77 -2.82 -4.91
CA THR A 102 -13.52 -2.69 -4.19
C THR A 102 -12.37 -2.58 -5.18
N ILE A 103 -11.27 -1.96 -4.75
CA ILE A 103 -10.09 -1.79 -5.61
C ILE A 103 -9.54 -3.15 -6.05
N ARG A 104 -9.39 -4.07 -5.12
CA ARG A 104 -8.88 -5.42 -5.44
C ARG A 104 -9.87 -6.24 -6.25
N GLY A 105 -11.17 -6.07 -6.03
CA GLY A 105 -12.19 -6.72 -6.85
C GLY A 105 -12.18 -6.26 -8.29
N ASP A 106 -11.94 -4.97 -8.51
CA ASP A 106 -11.94 -4.40 -9.86
C ASP A 106 -10.61 -4.58 -10.59
N PHE A 107 -9.48 -4.55 -9.88
CA PHE A 107 -8.15 -4.46 -10.51
C PHE A 107 -7.16 -5.53 -10.08
N GLY A 108 -7.43 -6.27 -9.03
CA GLY A 108 -6.51 -7.28 -8.52
C GLY A 108 -6.71 -8.64 -9.21
N GLU A 109 -5.73 -9.52 -9.05
CA GLU A 109 -5.76 -10.87 -9.63
C GLU A 109 -5.86 -11.96 -8.56
N ASP A 110 -4.99 -11.90 -7.54
CA ASP A 110 -4.89 -12.94 -6.51
C ASP A 110 -4.40 -12.34 -5.18
N MET A 111 -3.80 -13.15 -4.32
CA MET A 111 -3.33 -12.74 -2.99
C MET A 111 -2.05 -11.93 -3.02
N MET A 112 -1.22 -12.06 -4.05
CA MET A 112 0.04 -11.33 -4.18
C MET A 112 -0.08 -10.19 -5.17
N THR A 113 -0.72 -10.43 -6.32
CA THR A 113 -0.97 -9.45 -7.37
C THR A 113 -2.30 -8.76 -7.06
N ASN A 114 -2.28 -7.90 -6.03
CA ASN A 114 -3.50 -7.33 -5.46
C ASN A 114 -3.47 -5.81 -5.32
N VAL A 115 -2.77 -5.13 -6.21
CA VAL A 115 -2.74 -3.67 -6.43
C VAL A 115 -1.95 -2.91 -5.37
N CYS A 116 -2.40 -2.95 -4.13
CA CYS A 116 -1.82 -2.14 -3.04
C CYS A 116 -1.64 -2.95 -1.77
N HIS A 117 -0.61 -2.56 -1.01
CA HIS A 117 -0.52 -2.79 0.42
C HIS A 117 -1.09 -1.56 1.13
N ALA A 118 -1.76 -1.75 2.25
CA ALA A 118 -2.16 -0.67 3.15
C ALA A 118 -1.91 -1.08 4.59
N SER A 119 -1.54 -0.13 5.44
CA SER A 119 -1.29 -0.40 6.86
C SER A 119 -2.51 -1.01 7.53
N ASP A 120 -2.29 -1.96 8.44
CA ASP A 120 -3.36 -2.71 9.10
C ASP A 120 -3.64 -2.25 10.54
N SER A 121 -2.82 -1.34 11.07
CA SER A 121 -3.02 -0.75 12.39
C SER A 121 -2.34 0.61 12.47
N VAL A 122 -2.70 1.40 13.49
CA VAL A 122 -2.06 2.69 13.72
C VAL A 122 -0.56 2.52 13.98
N GLU A 123 -0.20 1.51 14.76
CA GLU A 123 1.20 1.19 15.08
C GLU A 123 1.98 0.78 13.84
N ALA A 124 1.40 -0.09 13.01
CA ALA A 124 2.01 -0.51 11.75
C ALA A 124 2.18 0.68 10.82
N ALA A 125 1.17 1.54 10.71
CA ALA A 125 1.22 2.74 9.87
C ALA A 125 2.37 3.67 10.26
N ALA A 126 2.54 3.93 11.56
CA ALA A 126 3.64 4.77 12.04
C ALA A 126 5.00 4.22 11.66
N ALA A 127 5.20 2.91 11.84
CA ALA A 127 6.45 2.24 11.47
C ALA A 127 6.66 2.25 9.95
N GLU A 128 5.61 1.98 9.18
CA GLU A 128 5.70 1.90 7.73
C GLU A 128 5.96 3.26 7.09
N VAL A 129 5.32 4.32 7.56
CA VAL A 129 5.60 5.67 7.07
C VAL A 129 7.08 6.04 7.28
N LYS A 130 7.62 5.74 8.47
CA LYS A 130 9.05 5.98 8.75
C LYS A 130 9.97 5.12 7.89
N ARG A 131 9.53 3.92 7.52
CA ARG A 131 10.33 2.99 6.69
C ARG A 131 10.47 3.49 5.27
N PHE A 132 9.38 4.06 4.71
CA PHE A 132 9.35 4.45 3.31
C PHE A 132 9.59 5.93 3.07
N PHE A 133 9.40 6.78 4.08
CA PHE A 133 9.54 8.23 3.94
C PHE A 133 10.50 8.80 4.98
N LYS A 134 11.29 9.79 4.54
CA LYS A 134 12.01 10.67 5.46
C LYS A 134 11.02 11.69 6.04
N PRO A 135 11.29 12.27 7.24
CA PRO A 135 10.36 13.25 7.82
C PRO A 135 10.03 14.42 6.89
N GLU A 136 11.01 14.90 6.13
CA GLU A 136 10.82 16.03 5.18
C GLU A 136 10.05 15.66 3.92
N GLU A 137 9.74 14.39 3.71
CA GLU A 137 8.98 13.91 2.56
C GLU A 137 7.48 13.80 2.85
N VAL A 138 7.06 14.02 4.10
CA VAL A 138 5.65 13.99 4.50
C VAL A 138 5.26 15.40 4.93
N PHE A 139 4.28 15.96 4.25
CA PHE A 139 3.93 17.38 4.38
C PHE A 139 2.64 17.58 5.16
N THR A 140 2.56 18.70 5.88
CA THR A 140 1.34 19.17 6.54
C THR A 140 0.86 20.43 5.82
N TYR A 141 -0.42 20.44 5.46
CA TYR A 141 -1.00 21.60 4.77
C TYR A 141 -2.50 21.69 5.04
#